data_8a15c83de33a8551b8e1405f1b6f3a12
#
_entry.id   8a15c83de33a8551b8e1405f1b6f3a12
#
_cell.length_a   1.000
_cell.length_b   1.000
_cell.length_c   1.000
_cell.angle_alpha   90.00
_cell.angle_beta   90.00
_cell.angle_gamma   90.00
#
_symmetry.space_group_name_H-M   'P 1'
#
loop_
_entity.id
_entity.type
_entity.pdbx_description
1 polymer ?
#
loop_
_entity_poly.entity_id
_entity_poly.type
_entity_poly.pdbx_seq_one_letter_code
_entity_poly.pdbx_strand_id
1 'polypeptide(L)'
;CMKKRKSCFIWLLCIFLLVTALPAVDFTDVQAASVSSTFTGWKTYGGKKYYYKNGKKLTDLHKIGKYYYCFAADGAMLTGWHRIHNRFRYFGKQTGRMRINQTVNGRKINSKGVWTPVVVLDPGHSAVVASGYEPLGPGSSQLKEKDTSGTQGVATGVEEYKLNLSIGLQLRTLLQKRGFKVIMTRTNSKVALSCIDRAKVANKANADAYIRIHANGSDNSSISGALTI
;
A
#
# COMPACT_ATOMS: atom_id res chain seq x y z
N CYS A 1 -44.22 -49.32 8.85
CA CYS A 1 -44.44 -49.43 10.27
C CYS A 1 -44.50 -47.99 10.90
N MET A 2 -45.70 -47.59 11.28
CA MET A 2 -45.99 -46.26 11.85
C MET A 2 -45.48 -46.18 13.29
N LYS A 3 -44.77 -45.08 13.64
CA LYS A 3 -44.54 -44.74 15.05
C LYS A 3 -44.92 -43.30 15.33
N LYS A 4 -45.81 -43.20 16.27
CA LYS A 4 -46.62 -42.08 16.79
C LYS A 4 -45.87 -40.79 17.09
N ARG A 5 -46.48 -39.68 16.69
CA ARG A 5 -46.19 -38.34 17.18
C ARG A 5 -46.60 -38.19 18.66
N LYS A 6 -45.69 -37.73 19.50
CA LYS A 6 -46.05 -37.19 20.83
C LYS A 6 -46.07 -35.69 20.76
N SER A 7 -47.29 -35.15 20.98
CA SER A 7 -47.55 -33.75 21.21
C SER A 7 -46.92 -33.32 22.53
N CYS A 8 -46.13 -32.27 22.52
CA CYS A 8 -45.61 -31.64 23.72
C CYS A 8 -46.32 -30.28 23.86
N PHE A 9 -47.20 -30.20 24.84
CA PHE A 9 -47.88 -28.99 25.25
C PHE A 9 -46.85 -27.99 25.81
N ILE A 10 -46.75 -26.84 25.16
CA ILE A 10 -45.93 -25.74 25.67
C ILE A 10 -46.86 -24.83 26.47
N TRP A 11 -46.58 -24.77 27.77
CA TRP A 11 -47.15 -23.80 28.67
C TRP A 11 -46.59 -22.42 28.36
N LEU A 12 -47.45 -21.50 27.94
CA LEU A 12 -47.14 -20.08 27.83
C LEU A 12 -47.10 -19.47 29.24
N LEU A 13 -45.89 -19.31 29.77
CA LEU A 13 -45.67 -18.51 30.99
C LEU A 13 -45.58 -17.04 30.57
N CYS A 14 -46.64 -16.27 30.77
CA CYS A 14 -46.62 -14.82 30.65
C CYS A 14 -45.76 -14.24 31.77
N ILE A 15 -44.48 -13.98 31.50
CA ILE A 15 -43.63 -13.15 32.37
C ILE A 15 -43.95 -11.70 32.02
N PHE A 16 -44.68 -11.02 32.88
CA PHE A 16 -44.81 -9.56 32.89
C PHE A 16 -43.43 -8.99 33.26
N LEU A 17 -42.63 -8.64 32.26
CA LEU A 17 -41.41 -7.85 32.44
C LEU A 17 -41.84 -6.42 32.77
N LEU A 18 -41.74 -6.06 34.06
CA LEU A 18 -41.74 -4.67 34.51
C LEU A 18 -40.55 -3.99 33.85
N VAL A 19 -40.78 -3.31 32.75
CA VAL A 19 -39.80 -2.39 32.15
C VAL A 19 -39.74 -1.17 33.08
N THR A 20 -38.88 -1.21 34.07
CA THR A 20 -38.47 0.01 34.76
C THR A 20 -37.70 0.83 33.70
N ALA A 21 -38.27 1.94 33.29
CA ALA A 21 -37.61 2.91 32.46
C ALA A 21 -36.35 3.36 33.20
N LEU A 22 -35.21 2.79 32.80
CA LEU A 22 -33.89 3.39 33.09
C LEU A 22 -33.92 4.79 32.48
N PRO A 23 -33.55 5.84 33.22
CA PRO A 23 -33.41 7.14 32.61
C PRO A 23 -32.47 7.00 31.43
N ALA A 24 -32.93 7.46 30.26
CA ALA A 24 -32.05 7.60 29.09
C ALA A 24 -30.84 8.37 29.58
N VAL A 25 -29.68 7.70 29.60
CA VAL A 25 -28.40 8.40 29.75
C VAL A 25 -28.33 9.21 28.45
N ASP A 26 -28.73 10.47 28.53
CA ASP A 26 -28.37 11.44 27.53
C ASP A 26 -26.85 11.37 27.39
N PHE A 27 -26.40 10.69 26.33
CA PHE A 27 -25.08 10.97 25.76
C PHE A 27 -25.17 12.39 25.19
N THR A 28 -25.37 13.36 26.08
CA THR A 28 -25.11 14.75 25.72
C THR A 28 -23.70 14.75 25.17
N ASP A 29 -23.62 15.04 23.87
CA ASP A 29 -22.42 15.50 23.20
C ASP A 29 -21.45 16.04 24.21
N VAL A 30 -20.26 15.38 24.32
CA VAL A 30 -19.10 16.03 24.95
C VAL A 30 -18.75 17.14 23.99
N GLN A 31 -19.51 18.22 24.08
CA GLN A 31 -19.34 19.43 23.33
C GLN A 31 -17.90 19.86 23.56
N ALA A 32 -17.09 19.68 22.51
CA ALA A 32 -15.70 20.09 22.53
C ALA A 32 -15.69 21.55 23.02
N ALA A 33 -15.21 21.78 24.25
CA ALA A 33 -15.22 23.08 24.89
C ALA A 33 -14.79 24.10 23.88
N SER A 34 -15.63 25.11 23.60
CA SER A 34 -15.39 26.10 22.55
C SER A 34 -14.02 26.73 22.81
N VAL A 35 -13.13 26.57 21.82
CA VAL A 35 -11.78 27.15 21.91
C VAL A 35 -11.93 28.62 21.56
N SER A 36 -11.42 29.52 22.42
CA SER A 36 -11.40 30.96 22.13
C SER A 36 -10.88 31.23 20.72
N SER A 37 -11.55 32.15 20.01
CA SER A 37 -11.18 32.53 18.63
C SER A 37 -9.75 33.08 18.50
N THR A 38 -9.13 33.47 19.61
CA THR A 38 -7.74 33.99 19.68
C THR A 38 -6.73 32.91 20.09
N PHE A 39 -7.18 31.75 20.57
CA PHE A 39 -6.28 30.73 21.11
C PHE A 39 -5.32 30.19 20.05
N THR A 40 -4.03 30.18 20.38
CA THR A 40 -2.98 29.52 19.60
C THR A 40 -2.18 28.61 20.51
N GLY A 41 -2.13 27.32 20.18
CA GLY A 41 -1.42 26.35 21.03
C GLY A 41 -1.92 24.91 20.87
N TRP A 42 -1.32 24.02 21.67
CA TRP A 42 -1.66 22.61 21.70
C TRP A 42 -2.84 22.33 22.63
N LYS A 43 -3.72 21.44 22.21
CA LYS A 43 -4.77 20.85 23.04
C LYS A 43 -4.88 19.34 22.80
N THR A 44 -5.33 18.61 23.81
CA THR A 44 -5.55 17.15 23.75
C THR A 44 -6.98 16.84 24.11
N TYR A 45 -7.68 16.07 23.27
CA TYR A 45 -9.01 15.55 23.55
C TYR A 45 -9.09 14.11 23.05
N GLY A 46 -9.76 13.23 23.81
CA GLY A 46 -9.96 11.84 23.42
C GLY A 46 -8.66 11.11 23.03
N GLY A 47 -7.55 11.40 23.74
CA GLY A 47 -6.23 10.84 23.45
C GLY A 47 -5.53 11.38 22.19
N LYS A 48 -6.18 12.25 21.43
CA LYS A 48 -5.60 12.89 20.22
C LYS A 48 -5.09 14.29 20.53
N LYS A 49 -3.98 14.69 19.89
CA LYS A 49 -3.38 16.03 20.00
C LYS A 49 -3.79 16.88 18.80
N TYR A 50 -4.07 18.14 19.08
CA TYR A 50 -4.47 19.14 18.08
C TYR A 50 -3.64 20.41 18.29
N TYR A 51 -3.36 21.15 17.22
CA TYR A 51 -2.79 22.48 17.34
C TYR A 51 -3.76 23.50 16.76
N TYR A 52 -4.03 24.53 17.50
CA TYR A 52 -4.88 25.65 17.11
C TYR A 52 -4.03 26.85 16.74
N LYS A 53 -4.49 27.58 15.74
CA LYS A 53 -3.96 28.91 15.40
C LYS A 53 -5.16 29.83 15.25
N ASN A 54 -5.24 30.87 16.10
CA ASN A 54 -6.36 31.80 16.16
C ASN A 54 -7.71 31.05 16.23
N GLY A 55 -7.84 30.14 17.21
CA GLY A 55 -9.05 29.38 17.46
C GLY A 55 -9.38 28.26 16.45
N LYS A 56 -8.65 28.15 15.34
CA LYS A 56 -8.89 27.15 14.29
C LYS A 56 -7.88 26.01 14.39
N LYS A 57 -8.35 24.75 14.28
CA LYS A 57 -7.48 23.59 14.20
C LYS A 57 -6.64 23.64 12.92
N LEU A 58 -5.35 23.36 13.03
CA LEU A 58 -4.52 23.12 11.86
C LEU A 58 -4.84 21.76 11.25
N THR A 59 -4.81 21.70 9.92
CA THR A 59 -4.87 20.47 9.11
C THR A 59 -3.67 20.46 8.18
N ASP A 60 -3.22 19.25 7.70
CA ASP A 60 -2.08 19.13 6.81
C ASP A 60 -0.71 19.44 7.47
N LEU A 61 0.32 19.73 6.69
CA LEU A 61 1.72 19.88 7.11
C LEU A 61 2.03 21.31 7.53
N HIS A 62 2.41 21.50 8.79
CA HIS A 62 2.77 22.80 9.35
C HIS A 62 4.09 22.80 10.10
N LYS A 63 4.81 23.92 10.03
CA LYS A 63 5.96 24.19 10.89
C LYS A 63 5.47 24.91 12.15
N ILE A 64 5.74 24.30 13.32
CA ILE A 64 5.42 24.87 14.63
C ILE A 64 6.72 24.93 15.42
N GLY A 65 7.16 26.15 15.73
CA GLY A 65 8.52 26.38 16.22
C GLY A 65 9.57 25.88 15.23
N LYS A 66 10.51 25.06 15.68
CA LYS A 66 11.57 24.49 14.85
C LYS A 66 11.23 23.15 14.18
N TYR A 67 10.03 22.58 14.42
CA TYR A 67 9.65 21.26 13.95
C TYR A 67 8.46 21.30 12.98
N TYR A 68 8.40 20.32 12.09
CA TYR A 68 7.22 20.09 11.25
C TYR A 68 6.33 19.04 11.89
N TYR A 69 5.01 19.24 11.79
CA TYR A 69 3.94 18.35 12.21
C TYR A 69 2.92 18.22 11.10
N CYS A 70 2.19 17.13 11.09
CA CYS A 70 1.07 16.97 10.15
C CYS A 70 -0.20 16.62 10.91
N PHE A 71 -1.32 17.12 10.41
CA PHE A 71 -2.63 16.95 11.01
C PHE A 71 -3.59 16.37 9.97
N ALA A 72 -4.44 15.48 10.40
CA ALA A 72 -5.51 14.92 9.58
C ALA A 72 -6.58 15.99 9.25
N ALA A 73 -7.56 15.62 8.42
CA ALA A 73 -8.67 16.52 8.07
C ALA A 73 -9.52 16.95 9.27
N ASP A 74 -9.63 16.12 10.31
CA ASP A 74 -10.29 16.43 11.60
C ASP A 74 -9.40 17.28 12.54
N GLY A 75 -8.17 17.61 12.11
CA GLY A 75 -7.16 18.34 12.88
C GLY A 75 -6.33 17.49 13.84
N ALA A 76 -6.54 16.17 13.90
CA ALA A 76 -5.75 15.29 14.77
C ALA A 76 -4.30 15.17 14.28
N MET A 77 -3.33 15.31 15.20
CA MET A 77 -1.90 15.17 14.89
C MET A 77 -1.57 13.76 14.42
N LEU A 78 -0.94 13.64 13.27
CA LEU A 78 -0.50 12.36 12.68
C LEU A 78 0.83 11.90 13.28
N THR A 79 0.98 10.57 13.40
CA THR A 79 2.22 9.90 13.83
C THR A 79 2.48 8.69 12.97
N GLY A 80 3.75 8.25 12.86
CA GLY A 80 4.12 7.12 12.00
C GLY A 80 4.38 7.54 10.55
N TRP A 81 4.28 6.57 9.64
CA TRP A 81 4.46 6.78 8.20
C TRP A 81 3.18 7.28 7.56
N HIS A 82 3.29 8.40 6.83
CA HIS A 82 2.19 8.95 6.03
C HIS A 82 2.70 9.41 4.67
N ARG A 83 1.82 9.34 3.66
CA ARG A 83 2.06 9.95 2.35
C ARG A 83 1.38 11.31 2.30
N ILE A 84 2.19 12.37 2.41
CA ILE A 84 1.75 13.77 2.41
C ILE A 84 2.26 14.43 1.14
N HIS A 85 1.37 15.03 0.35
CA HIS A 85 1.67 15.66 -0.94
C HIS A 85 2.51 14.75 -1.86
N ASN A 86 2.10 13.49 -1.98
CA ASN A 86 2.80 12.45 -2.75
C ASN A 86 4.24 12.17 -2.30
N ARG A 87 4.59 12.44 -1.03
CA ARG A 87 5.89 12.15 -0.41
C ARG A 87 5.69 11.32 0.84
N PHE A 88 6.50 10.29 1.01
CA PHE A 88 6.49 9.48 2.23
C PHE A 88 7.29 10.18 3.32
N ARG A 89 6.65 10.45 4.46
CA ARG A 89 7.19 11.14 5.62
C ARG A 89 6.93 10.35 6.88
N TYR A 90 7.80 10.48 7.85
CA TYR A 90 7.62 9.85 9.15
C TYR A 90 7.51 10.89 10.25
N PHE A 91 6.49 10.73 11.07
CA PHE A 91 6.23 11.56 12.25
C PHE A 91 6.44 10.72 13.49
N GLY A 92 7.25 11.19 14.43
CA GLY A 92 7.62 10.45 15.64
C GLY A 92 6.40 10.00 16.44
N LYS A 93 6.29 8.73 16.80
CA LYS A 93 5.11 8.14 17.46
C LYS A 93 4.70 8.89 18.74
N GLN A 94 5.66 9.32 19.55
CA GLN A 94 5.40 10.02 20.81
C GLN A 94 5.28 11.54 20.64
N THR A 95 6.01 12.12 19.69
CA THR A 95 6.17 13.58 19.59
C THR A 95 5.39 14.20 18.44
N GLY A 96 5.00 13.44 17.43
CA GLY A 96 4.44 13.93 16.16
C GLY A 96 5.43 14.72 15.29
N ARG A 97 6.69 14.90 15.72
CA ARG A 97 7.68 15.68 14.98
C ARG A 97 8.12 14.93 13.73
N MET A 98 8.11 15.58 12.58
CA MET A 98 8.64 15.02 11.34
C MET A 98 10.13 14.69 11.49
N ARG A 99 10.52 13.49 11.08
CA ARG A 99 11.92 13.07 11.08
C ARG A 99 12.62 13.56 9.81
N ILE A 100 13.87 14.00 9.97
CA ILE A 100 14.74 14.47 8.88
C ILE A 100 16.14 13.93 9.09
N ASN A 101 16.88 13.66 8.01
CA ASN A 101 18.27 13.18 8.05
C ASN A 101 18.51 11.98 8.97
N GLN A 102 17.58 11.03 8.98
CA GLN A 102 17.73 9.83 9.81
C GLN A 102 17.11 8.60 9.17
N THR A 103 17.46 7.43 9.67
CA THR A 103 16.90 6.15 9.24
C THR A 103 15.85 5.69 10.24
N VAL A 104 14.67 5.29 9.74
CA VAL A 104 13.57 4.74 10.52
C VAL A 104 13.17 3.40 9.91
N ASN A 105 13.31 2.31 10.66
CA ASN A 105 13.04 0.94 10.21
C ASN A 105 13.69 0.63 8.84
N GLY A 106 14.99 0.91 8.70
CA GLY A 106 15.76 0.69 7.46
C GLY A 106 15.55 1.73 6.36
N ARG A 107 14.56 2.64 6.48
CA ARG A 107 14.21 3.64 5.48
C ARG A 107 14.92 4.96 5.73
N LYS A 108 15.81 5.35 4.80
CA LYS A 108 16.59 6.58 4.90
C LYS A 108 15.76 7.80 4.52
N ILE A 109 15.52 8.67 5.49
CA ILE A 109 14.81 9.94 5.31
C ILE A 109 15.85 11.05 5.05
N ASN A 110 15.62 11.84 3.99
CA ASN A 110 16.52 12.92 3.60
C ASN A 110 16.33 14.21 4.43
N SER A 111 17.11 15.27 4.11
CA SER A 111 17.02 16.58 4.75
C SER A 111 15.66 17.28 4.60
N LYS A 112 14.86 16.90 3.61
CA LYS A 112 13.48 17.41 3.38
C LYS A 112 12.42 16.59 4.10
N GLY A 113 12.82 15.62 4.95
CA GLY A 113 11.92 14.72 5.67
C GLY A 113 11.19 13.71 4.77
N VAL A 114 11.80 13.34 3.64
CA VAL A 114 11.20 12.43 2.64
C VAL A 114 11.99 11.13 2.57
N TRP A 115 11.28 10.04 2.60
CA TRP A 115 11.74 8.74 2.12
C TRP A 115 11.15 8.51 0.73
N THR A 116 11.99 8.07 -0.21
CA THR A 116 11.57 7.75 -1.58
C THR A 116 11.76 6.26 -1.80
N PRO A 117 10.67 5.46 -1.76
CA PRO A 117 10.78 4.02 -2.02
C PRO A 117 11.26 3.75 -3.44
N VAL A 118 12.07 2.71 -3.60
CA VAL A 118 12.58 2.24 -4.90
C VAL A 118 11.78 1.02 -5.33
N VAL A 119 11.15 1.10 -6.48
CA VAL A 119 10.42 -0.01 -7.12
C VAL A 119 11.12 -0.36 -8.41
N VAL A 120 11.45 -1.64 -8.58
CA VAL A 120 11.91 -2.15 -9.88
C VAL A 120 10.75 -2.83 -10.57
N LEU A 121 10.48 -2.41 -11.80
CA LEU A 121 9.52 -3.04 -12.69
C LEU A 121 10.25 -3.90 -13.71
N ASP A 122 9.82 -5.14 -13.83
CA ASP A 122 10.37 -6.12 -14.76
C ASP A 122 9.30 -6.57 -15.75
N PRO A 123 9.13 -5.88 -16.88
CA PRO A 123 8.32 -6.38 -17.98
C PRO A 123 8.96 -7.66 -18.53
N GLY A 124 8.32 -8.82 -18.30
CA GLY A 124 8.82 -10.12 -18.73
C GLY A 124 9.06 -10.21 -20.22
N HIS A 125 9.98 -11.11 -20.61
CA HIS A 125 10.38 -11.39 -21.99
C HIS A 125 10.92 -10.18 -22.78
N SER A 126 11.33 -10.42 -24.02
CA SER A 126 11.76 -9.40 -24.99
C SER A 126 11.67 -9.99 -26.40
N ALA A 127 11.74 -9.15 -27.43
CA ALA A 127 11.86 -9.64 -28.82
C ALA A 127 13.19 -10.35 -29.08
N VAL A 128 14.23 -10.03 -28.28
CA VAL A 128 15.53 -10.71 -28.32
C VAL A 128 15.65 -11.57 -27.07
N VAL A 129 15.68 -12.88 -27.26
CA VAL A 129 15.74 -13.88 -26.18
C VAL A 129 17.19 -14.10 -25.76
N ALA A 130 17.47 -14.08 -24.48
CA ALA A 130 18.78 -14.47 -23.94
C ALA A 130 18.95 -15.99 -24.05
N SER A 131 19.85 -16.44 -24.92
CA SER A 131 20.10 -17.86 -25.18
C SER A 131 20.92 -18.54 -24.09
N GLY A 132 20.80 -19.87 -24.00
CA GLY A 132 21.52 -20.73 -23.09
C GLY A 132 20.82 -20.93 -21.74
N TYR A 133 21.54 -21.51 -20.79
CA TYR A 133 21.00 -21.92 -19.49
C TYR A 133 21.65 -21.14 -18.35
N GLU A 134 20.94 -21.06 -17.25
CA GLU A 134 21.40 -20.48 -15.99
C GLU A 134 20.85 -21.28 -14.81
N PRO A 135 21.46 -21.23 -13.62
CA PRO A 135 20.93 -21.87 -12.43
C PRO A 135 19.50 -21.44 -12.13
N LEU A 136 18.65 -22.37 -11.67
CA LEU A 136 17.26 -22.10 -11.28
C LEU A 136 17.18 -21.07 -10.14
N GLY A 137 18.18 -21.03 -9.28
CA GLY A 137 18.32 -20.10 -8.16
C GLY A 137 19.72 -20.13 -7.56
N PRO A 138 20.01 -19.27 -6.58
CA PRO A 138 21.31 -19.24 -5.90
C PRO A 138 21.67 -20.62 -5.31
N GLY A 139 22.86 -21.14 -5.68
CA GLY A 139 23.34 -22.44 -5.22
C GLY A 139 22.68 -23.66 -5.86
N SER A 140 21.75 -23.50 -6.81
CA SER A 140 21.10 -24.62 -7.49
C SER A 140 22.02 -25.22 -8.54
N SER A 141 22.11 -26.57 -8.58
CA SER A 141 22.70 -27.32 -9.67
C SER A 141 21.74 -27.54 -10.84
N GLN A 142 20.45 -27.35 -10.62
CA GLN A 142 19.44 -27.42 -11.67
C GLN A 142 19.52 -26.18 -12.55
N LEU A 143 19.47 -26.41 -13.87
CA LEU A 143 19.51 -25.37 -14.87
C LEU A 143 18.11 -25.16 -15.48
N LYS A 144 17.85 -23.93 -15.88
CA LYS A 144 16.70 -23.52 -16.69
C LYS A 144 17.16 -22.66 -17.84
N GLU A 145 16.34 -22.48 -18.86
CA GLU A 145 16.59 -21.49 -19.89
C GLU A 145 16.70 -20.07 -19.29
N LYS A 146 17.60 -19.28 -19.84
CA LYS A 146 17.82 -17.89 -19.39
C LYS A 146 16.60 -17.01 -19.60
N ASP A 147 15.93 -17.17 -20.74
CA ASP A 147 14.68 -16.46 -21.08
C ASP A 147 13.96 -17.27 -22.17
N THR A 148 12.70 -16.93 -22.43
CA THR A 148 11.85 -17.47 -23.51
C THR A 148 11.17 -16.31 -24.24
N SER A 149 10.59 -16.59 -25.41
CA SER A 149 9.83 -15.57 -26.18
C SER A 149 8.57 -15.09 -25.48
N GLY A 150 8.06 -15.88 -24.52
CA GLY A 150 6.74 -15.67 -23.92
C GLY A 150 5.62 -16.24 -24.77
N THR A 151 4.40 -15.88 -24.42
CA THR A 151 3.16 -16.30 -25.09
C THR A 151 2.67 -15.23 -26.07
N GLN A 152 1.55 -15.54 -26.76
CA GLN A 152 0.86 -14.62 -27.66
C GLN A 152 -0.64 -14.72 -27.43
N GLY A 153 -1.34 -13.61 -27.47
CA GLY A 153 -2.80 -13.59 -27.35
C GLY A 153 -3.47 -14.27 -28.54
N VAL A 154 -4.25 -15.32 -28.30
CA VAL A 154 -4.88 -16.12 -29.34
C VAL A 154 -5.80 -15.29 -30.24
N ALA A 155 -6.61 -14.39 -29.66
CA ALA A 155 -7.55 -13.55 -30.41
C ALA A 155 -6.90 -12.27 -30.93
N THR A 156 -5.89 -11.73 -30.27
CA THR A 156 -5.31 -10.42 -30.58
C THR A 156 -4.02 -10.47 -31.39
N GLY A 157 -3.32 -11.61 -31.34
CA GLY A 157 -1.97 -11.74 -31.92
C GLY A 157 -0.91 -10.91 -31.24
N VAL A 158 -1.21 -10.30 -30.08
CA VAL A 158 -0.24 -9.46 -29.36
C VAL A 158 0.71 -10.33 -28.57
N GLU A 159 2.00 -10.20 -28.85
CA GLU A 159 3.03 -10.92 -28.12
C GLU A 159 3.14 -10.42 -26.67
N GLU A 160 3.34 -11.34 -25.74
CA GLU A 160 3.42 -11.09 -24.30
C GLU A 160 4.43 -9.99 -23.96
N TYR A 161 5.62 -10.01 -24.56
CA TYR A 161 6.65 -9.02 -24.25
C TYR A 161 6.24 -7.59 -24.62
N LYS A 162 5.37 -7.40 -25.64
CA LYS A 162 4.82 -6.08 -26.02
C LYS A 162 3.80 -5.62 -24.98
N LEU A 163 2.90 -6.52 -24.60
CA LEU A 163 1.89 -6.24 -23.58
C LEU A 163 2.53 -5.89 -22.24
N ASN A 164 3.47 -6.73 -21.77
CA ASN A 164 4.18 -6.52 -20.51
C ASN A 164 4.92 -5.18 -20.48
N LEU A 165 5.58 -4.80 -21.58
CA LEU A 165 6.27 -3.51 -21.69
C LEU A 165 5.27 -2.34 -21.63
N SER A 166 4.16 -2.42 -22.33
CA SER A 166 3.12 -1.38 -22.30
C SER A 166 2.57 -1.16 -20.90
N ILE A 167 2.21 -2.23 -20.20
CA ILE A 167 1.76 -2.18 -18.80
C ILE A 167 2.84 -1.61 -17.90
N GLY A 168 4.10 -2.07 -18.03
CA GLY A 168 5.22 -1.60 -17.24
C GLY A 168 5.48 -0.10 -17.40
N LEU A 169 5.41 0.44 -18.62
CA LEU A 169 5.58 1.87 -18.89
C LEU A 169 4.45 2.72 -18.27
N GLN A 170 3.22 2.26 -18.34
CA GLN A 170 2.08 2.92 -17.72
C GLN A 170 2.21 2.90 -16.19
N LEU A 171 2.53 1.73 -15.60
CA LEU A 171 2.73 1.58 -14.18
C LEU A 171 3.89 2.44 -13.66
N ARG A 172 5.00 2.53 -14.41
CA ARG A 172 6.10 3.45 -14.10
C ARG A 172 5.59 4.87 -13.91
N THR A 173 4.82 5.37 -14.88
CA THR A 173 4.29 6.74 -14.85
C THR A 173 3.38 6.97 -13.63
N LEU A 174 2.51 6.01 -13.32
CA LEU A 174 1.61 6.09 -12.17
C LEU A 174 2.37 6.08 -10.83
N LEU A 175 3.38 5.22 -10.69
CA LEU A 175 4.18 5.14 -9.47
C LEU A 175 5.04 6.40 -9.28
N GLN A 176 5.66 6.92 -10.35
CA GLN A 176 6.44 8.16 -10.28
C GLN A 176 5.58 9.35 -9.84
N LYS A 177 4.36 9.49 -10.38
CA LYS A 177 3.38 10.50 -9.93
C LYS A 177 3.03 10.33 -8.45
N ARG A 178 3.12 9.13 -7.90
CA ARG A 178 2.87 8.82 -6.48
C ARG A 178 4.09 8.95 -5.58
N GLY A 179 5.23 9.41 -6.09
CA GLY A 179 6.44 9.70 -5.30
C GLY A 179 7.39 8.53 -5.11
N PHE A 180 7.27 7.47 -5.93
CA PHE A 180 8.23 6.36 -5.97
C PHE A 180 9.38 6.66 -6.94
N LYS A 181 10.57 6.17 -6.63
CA LYS A 181 11.65 6.02 -7.60
C LYS A 181 11.43 4.70 -8.33
N VAL A 182 11.24 4.76 -9.65
CA VAL A 182 11.01 3.57 -10.46
C VAL A 182 12.21 3.31 -11.36
N ILE A 183 12.69 2.08 -11.34
CA ILE A 183 13.73 1.54 -12.23
C ILE A 183 13.06 0.44 -13.05
N MET A 184 13.35 0.35 -14.33
CA MET A 184 12.85 -0.72 -15.19
C MET A 184 14.01 -1.60 -15.63
N THR A 185 13.77 -2.92 -15.71
CA THR A 185 14.77 -3.86 -16.26
C THR A 185 14.97 -3.64 -17.76
N ARG A 186 13.91 -3.24 -18.46
CA ARG A 186 13.94 -2.80 -19.86
C ARG A 186 12.91 -1.72 -20.15
N THR A 187 13.19 -0.87 -21.12
CA THR A 187 12.28 0.18 -21.63
C THR A 187 11.98 0.05 -23.12
N ASN A 188 12.53 -0.96 -23.76
CA ASN A 188 12.28 -1.35 -25.15
C ASN A 188 12.31 -2.88 -25.26
N SER A 189 12.09 -3.41 -26.48
CA SER A 189 12.03 -4.84 -26.73
C SER A 189 13.29 -5.42 -27.42
N LYS A 190 14.38 -4.67 -27.46
CA LYS A 190 15.65 -5.08 -28.12
C LYS A 190 16.75 -5.49 -27.13
N VAL A 191 16.40 -5.82 -25.88
CA VAL A 191 17.35 -6.13 -24.82
C VAL A 191 17.19 -7.59 -24.43
N ALA A 192 18.25 -8.38 -24.60
CA ALA A 192 18.32 -9.75 -24.11
C ALA A 192 18.73 -9.74 -22.62
N LEU A 193 17.84 -10.15 -21.73
CA LEU A 193 18.07 -10.23 -20.30
C LEU A 193 17.69 -11.61 -19.78
N SER A 194 18.62 -12.26 -19.10
CA SER A 194 18.30 -13.48 -18.36
C SER A 194 17.48 -13.17 -17.10
N CYS A 195 16.84 -14.18 -16.48
CA CYS A 195 16.14 -14.00 -15.21
C CYS A 195 17.10 -13.53 -14.11
N ILE A 196 18.35 -14.01 -14.11
CA ILE A 196 19.38 -13.57 -13.16
C ILE A 196 19.74 -12.10 -13.39
N ASP A 197 19.87 -11.64 -14.64
CA ASP A 197 20.19 -10.24 -14.93
C ASP A 197 19.06 -9.31 -14.45
N ARG A 198 17.81 -9.70 -14.67
CA ARG A 198 16.63 -8.98 -14.16
C ARG A 198 16.64 -8.86 -12.64
N ALA A 199 16.94 -9.96 -11.92
CA ALA A 199 17.05 -9.97 -10.46
C ALA A 199 18.22 -9.08 -9.97
N LYS A 200 19.37 -9.10 -10.66
CA LYS A 200 20.53 -8.25 -10.35
C LYS A 200 20.18 -6.75 -10.40
N VAL A 201 19.30 -6.31 -11.30
CA VAL A 201 18.84 -4.91 -11.35
C VAL A 201 18.18 -4.52 -10.04
N ALA A 202 17.28 -5.36 -9.51
CA ALA A 202 16.59 -5.11 -8.25
C ALA A 202 17.54 -5.11 -7.05
N ASN A 203 18.44 -6.10 -6.98
CA ASN A 203 19.43 -6.21 -5.91
C ASN A 203 20.40 -5.01 -5.89
N LYS A 204 20.93 -4.63 -7.06
CA LYS A 204 21.83 -3.46 -7.18
C LYS A 204 21.13 -2.15 -6.79
N ALA A 205 19.83 -2.05 -7.05
CA ALA A 205 19.04 -0.89 -6.71
C ALA A 205 18.66 -0.82 -5.21
N ASN A 206 18.92 -1.87 -4.42
CA ASN A 206 18.33 -2.07 -3.09
C ASN A 206 16.85 -1.76 -3.12
N ALA A 207 16.10 -2.42 -4.02
CA ALA A 207 14.71 -2.14 -4.27
C ALA A 207 13.84 -2.48 -3.04
N ASP A 208 12.91 -1.60 -2.69
CA ASP A 208 11.88 -1.87 -1.68
C ASP A 208 10.80 -2.82 -2.20
N ALA A 209 10.63 -2.86 -3.54
CA ALA A 209 9.77 -3.83 -4.21
C ALA A 209 10.30 -4.16 -5.61
N TYR A 210 10.16 -5.42 -6.01
CA TYR A 210 10.40 -5.92 -7.37
C TYR A 210 9.08 -6.47 -7.91
N ILE A 211 8.60 -5.91 -9.00
CA ILE A 211 7.32 -6.28 -9.63
C ILE A 211 7.62 -6.84 -11.01
N ARG A 212 7.42 -8.13 -11.16
CA ARG A 212 7.56 -8.84 -12.42
C ARG A 212 6.18 -8.93 -13.09
N ILE A 213 6.11 -8.57 -14.38
CA ILE A 213 4.87 -8.48 -15.14
C ILE A 213 4.91 -9.53 -16.24
N HIS A 214 3.95 -10.44 -16.24
CA HIS A 214 3.75 -11.50 -17.22
C HIS A 214 2.29 -11.63 -17.61
N ALA A 215 2.04 -12.22 -18.76
CA ALA A 215 0.73 -12.69 -19.20
C ALA A 215 0.83 -14.20 -19.40
N ASN A 216 0.25 -14.97 -18.48
CA ASN A 216 0.30 -16.44 -18.59
C ASN A 216 -0.61 -16.94 -19.72
N GLY A 217 -0.14 -17.95 -20.44
CA GLY A 217 -0.96 -18.73 -21.35
C GLY A 217 -1.64 -19.90 -20.64
N SER A 218 -2.75 -20.38 -21.20
CA SER A 218 -3.42 -21.61 -20.79
C SER A 218 -4.12 -22.25 -21.98
N ASP A 219 -4.08 -23.56 -22.07
CA ASP A 219 -4.86 -24.34 -23.06
C ASP A 219 -6.35 -24.41 -22.67
N ASN A 220 -6.69 -24.06 -21.44
CA ASN A 220 -8.06 -23.98 -20.97
C ASN A 220 -8.62 -22.56 -21.13
N SER A 221 -9.54 -22.38 -22.10
CA SER A 221 -10.16 -21.11 -22.42
C SER A 221 -11.03 -20.51 -21.31
N SER A 222 -11.42 -21.30 -20.30
CA SER A 222 -12.18 -20.83 -19.15
C SER A 222 -11.31 -20.15 -18.09
N ILE A 223 -9.98 -20.25 -18.17
CA ILE A 223 -9.05 -19.61 -17.24
C ILE A 223 -8.85 -18.15 -17.65
N SER A 224 -9.21 -17.24 -16.76
CA SER A 224 -9.05 -15.81 -16.97
C SER A 224 -8.81 -15.11 -15.64
N GLY A 225 -8.32 -13.84 -15.69
CA GLY A 225 -8.11 -12.99 -14.54
C GLY A 225 -6.65 -12.72 -14.22
N ALA A 226 -6.41 -11.97 -13.14
CA ALA A 226 -5.08 -11.63 -12.66
C ALA A 226 -4.65 -12.58 -11.54
N LEU A 227 -3.39 -13.01 -11.58
CA LEU A 227 -2.76 -13.83 -10.55
C LEU A 227 -1.57 -13.05 -9.97
N THR A 228 -1.46 -13.07 -8.64
CA THR A 228 -0.27 -12.57 -7.92
C THR A 228 0.38 -13.76 -7.20
N ILE A 229 1.67 -13.97 -7.42
CA ILE A 229 2.48 -15.05 -6.86
C ILE A 229 3.52 -14.47 -5.92
#